data_71061facd61bcc98eaf7e606519f86fa
#
_entry.id   71061facd61bcc98eaf7e606519f86fa
#
_cell.length_a   1.000
_cell.length_b   1.000
_cell.length_c   1.000
_cell.angle_alpha   90.00
_cell.angle_beta   90.00
_cell.angle_gamma   90.00
#
_symmetry.space_group_name_H-M   'P 1'
#
loop_
_entity.id
_entity.type
_entity.pdbx_description
1 polymer ?
#
loop_
_entity_poly.entity_id
_entity_poly.type
_entity_poly.pdbx_seq_one_letter_code
_entity_poly.pdbx_strand_id
1 'polypeptide(L)'
;LYYCLTNMQEAIYSTKKGGGVPHVHISDIDNFEIPVPPVDVQSKIVEILDCFSSLEAELEAELEKRKRQYVYYRDMLLNFSDRKDVDWLTVNDVFEMRNGYTPSKSNRQFWEGGTIPWFRMDDIRANGRILSDSILHITDKGVKGKGLFEANTFILATSATIGEHALLTTDSLANQRFTNLKIKETLIQKLDLKFVFYYFFVIDDFCKHHSNKSGFESVDMDALRKMPYPIPALEEQRRIVGVLDKFESLTESLAAGLPAEIIARRKQYEYYRDKLLTFKRKEETAP
;
A
#
# COMPACT_ATOMS: atom_id res chain seq x y z
N LEU A 1 14.97 -26.93 -20.38
CA LEU A 1 13.63 -26.81 -20.95
C LEU A 1 12.76 -25.84 -20.15
N TYR A 2 12.62 -25.98 -18.80
CA TYR A 2 11.78 -25.12 -17.96
C TYR A 2 11.98 -23.62 -18.23
N TYR A 3 13.21 -23.12 -18.15
CA TYR A 3 13.53 -21.71 -18.38
C TYR A 3 13.26 -21.24 -19.82
N CYS A 4 13.45 -22.11 -20.81
CA CYS A 4 13.10 -21.77 -22.20
C CYS A 4 11.60 -21.58 -22.35
N LEU A 5 10.76 -22.46 -21.81
CA LEU A 5 9.32 -22.36 -21.88
C LEU A 5 8.80 -21.15 -21.07
N THR A 6 9.38 -20.87 -19.92
CA THR A 6 9.03 -19.68 -19.12
C THR A 6 9.38 -18.39 -19.88
N ASN A 7 10.50 -18.35 -20.58
CA ASN A 7 10.90 -17.21 -21.40
C ASN A 7 9.99 -17.00 -22.62
N MET A 8 9.32 -18.07 -23.09
CA MET A 8 8.38 -18.04 -24.20
C MET A 8 6.92 -17.85 -23.75
N GLN A 9 6.65 -17.56 -22.49
CA GLN A 9 5.31 -17.55 -21.92
C GLN A 9 4.36 -16.59 -22.63
N GLU A 10 4.80 -15.41 -23.05
CA GLU A 10 3.97 -14.46 -23.82
C GLU A 10 3.62 -15.02 -25.20
N ALA A 11 4.60 -15.62 -25.90
CA ALA A 11 4.36 -16.27 -27.17
C ALA A 11 3.37 -17.45 -27.03
N ILE A 12 3.52 -18.26 -25.99
CA ILE A 12 2.58 -19.34 -25.66
C ILE A 12 1.19 -18.77 -25.36
N TYR A 13 1.09 -17.70 -24.57
CA TYR A 13 -0.19 -17.06 -24.27
C TYR A 13 -0.87 -16.45 -25.49
N SER A 14 -0.12 -15.95 -26.46
CA SER A 14 -0.68 -15.39 -27.70
C SER A 14 -1.39 -16.44 -28.58
N THR A 15 -1.11 -17.73 -28.37
CA THR A 15 -1.76 -18.83 -29.09
C THR A 15 -3.12 -19.24 -28.52
N LYS A 16 -3.55 -18.64 -27.40
CA LYS A 16 -4.84 -18.97 -26.76
C LYS A 16 -6.02 -18.80 -27.70
N LYS A 17 -6.88 -19.80 -27.74
CA LYS A 17 -8.13 -19.84 -28.52
C LYS A 17 -9.33 -20.14 -27.63
N GLY A 18 -10.50 -19.61 -27.98
CA GLY A 18 -11.79 -19.91 -27.34
C GLY A 18 -12.49 -18.64 -26.81
N GLY A 19 -13.83 -18.64 -26.91
CA GLY A 19 -14.71 -17.55 -26.47
C GLY A 19 -15.17 -17.60 -25.01
N GLY A 20 -14.88 -18.69 -24.28
CA GLY A 20 -15.20 -18.88 -22.85
C GLY A 20 -13.95 -18.93 -22.02
N VAL A 21 -13.50 -20.11 -21.57
CA VAL A 21 -12.20 -20.28 -20.94
C VAL A 21 -11.14 -20.47 -22.02
N PRO A 22 -10.21 -19.55 -22.24
CA PRO A 22 -9.19 -19.68 -23.27
C PRO A 22 -8.24 -20.85 -22.99
N HIS A 23 -7.94 -21.66 -24.03
CA HIS A 23 -7.02 -22.80 -23.92
C HIS A 23 -5.83 -22.64 -24.87
N VAL A 24 -4.68 -23.21 -24.47
CA VAL A 24 -3.52 -23.46 -25.34
C VAL A 24 -3.55 -24.93 -25.72
N HIS A 25 -3.57 -25.23 -27.03
CA HIS A 25 -3.47 -26.61 -27.52
C HIS A 25 -2.00 -26.96 -27.76
N ILE A 26 -1.66 -28.22 -27.52
CA ILE A 26 -0.28 -28.73 -27.80
C ILE A 26 0.14 -28.44 -29.23
N SER A 27 -0.77 -28.68 -30.18
CA SER A 27 -0.53 -28.38 -31.62
C SER A 27 -0.20 -26.91 -31.93
N ASP A 28 -0.55 -25.97 -31.05
CA ASP A 28 -0.26 -24.56 -31.26
C ASP A 28 1.18 -24.21 -30.84
N ILE A 29 1.85 -25.07 -30.07
CA ILE A 29 3.22 -24.90 -29.62
C ILE A 29 4.23 -25.92 -30.18
N ASP A 30 3.75 -26.93 -30.95
CA ASP A 30 4.60 -27.99 -31.51
C ASP A 30 5.71 -27.45 -32.44
N ASN A 31 5.49 -26.30 -33.07
CA ASN A 31 6.45 -25.66 -33.93
C ASN A 31 7.35 -24.62 -33.24
N PHE A 32 7.26 -24.51 -31.93
CA PHE A 32 8.14 -23.60 -31.18
C PHE A 32 9.56 -24.15 -31.13
N GLU A 33 10.48 -23.40 -31.70
CA GLU A 33 11.90 -23.76 -31.66
C GLU A 33 12.52 -23.43 -30.31
N ILE A 34 13.19 -24.39 -29.72
CA ILE A 34 13.96 -24.23 -28.51
C ILE A 34 15.44 -24.48 -28.77
N PRO A 35 16.35 -23.68 -28.21
CA PRO A 35 17.78 -23.93 -28.30
C PRO A 35 18.17 -25.19 -27.54
N VAL A 36 19.05 -26.02 -28.12
CA VAL A 36 19.59 -27.22 -27.48
C VAL A 36 21.13 -27.12 -27.46
N PRO A 37 21.73 -26.29 -26.60
CA PRO A 37 23.17 -26.21 -26.46
C PRO A 37 23.73 -27.49 -25.80
N PRO A 38 25.06 -27.68 -25.80
CA PRO A 38 25.70 -28.79 -25.07
C PRO A 38 25.29 -28.89 -23.61
N VAL A 39 25.23 -30.10 -23.04
CA VAL A 39 24.67 -30.37 -21.70
C VAL A 39 25.39 -29.59 -20.59
N ASP A 40 26.72 -29.43 -20.71
CA ASP A 40 27.52 -28.64 -19.76
C ASP A 40 27.11 -27.14 -19.78
N VAL A 41 26.77 -26.58 -20.96
CA VAL A 41 26.26 -25.23 -21.11
C VAL A 41 24.84 -25.14 -20.53
N GLN A 42 23.98 -26.14 -20.79
CA GLN A 42 22.64 -26.19 -20.19
C GLN A 42 22.71 -26.18 -18.66
N SER A 43 23.63 -27.00 -18.08
CA SER A 43 23.82 -27.08 -16.63
C SER A 43 24.27 -25.76 -16.02
N LYS A 44 25.21 -25.06 -16.67
CA LYS A 44 25.67 -23.74 -16.21
C LYS A 44 24.58 -22.67 -16.27
N ILE A 45 23.76 -22.70 -17.32
CA ILE A 45 22.61 -21.77 -17.45
C ILE A 45 21.62 -22.03 -16.32
N VAL A 46 21.29 -23.29 -16.04
CA VAL A 46 20.38 -23.67 -14.96
C VAL A 46 20.93 -23.19 -13.61
N GLU A 47 22.21 -23.48 -13.32
CA GLU A 47 22.86 -23.04 -12.07
C GLU A 47 22.76 -21.51 -11.85
N ILE A 48 23.02 -20.73 -12.89
CA ILE A 48 22.93 -19.27 -12.82
C ILE A 48 21.50 -18.81 -12.56
N LEU A 49 20.53 -19.33 -13.32
CA LEU A 49 19.14 -18.93 -13.22
C LEU A 49 18.49 -19.41 -11.91
N ASP A 50 18.84 -20.60 -11.42
CA ASP A 50 18.42 -21.10 -10.12
C ASP A 50 18.95 -20.20 -8.98
N CYS A 51 20.20 -19.73 -9.08
CA CYS A 51 20.80 -18.82 -8.11
C CYS A 51 20.01 -17.50 -8.01
N PHE A 52 19.61 -16.93 -9.15
CA PHE A 52 18.76 -15.71 -9.15
C PHE A 52 17.38 -15.97 -8.55
N SER A 53 16.74 -17.10 -8.89
CA SER A 53 15.42 -17.45 -8.37
C SER A 53 15.45 -17.70 -6.87
N SER A 54 16.52 -18.36 -6.37
CA SER A 54 16.72 -18.56 -4.92
C SER A 54 16.92 -17.25 -4.18
N LEU A 55 17.74 -16.34 -4.72
CA LEU A 55 17.99 -15.04 -4.12
C LEU A 55 16.70 -14.19 -4.06
N GLU A 56 15.89 -14.21 -5.11
CA GLU A 56 14.60 -13.51 -5.11
C GLU A 56 13.67 -14.05 -4.03
N ALA A 57 13.53 -15.38 -3.93
CA ALA A 57 12.71 -16.02 -2.91
C ALA A 57 13.21 -15.73 -1.47
N GLU A 58 14.53 -15.69 -1.25
CA GLU A 58 15.12 -15.32 0.03
C GLU A 58 14.81 -13.86 0.42
N LEU A 59 14.91 -12.93 -0.55
CA LEU A 59 14.59 -11.52 -0.33
C LEU A 59 13.09 -11.30 -0.04
N GLU A 60 12.21 -12.03 -0.73
CA GLU A 60 10.76 -11.97 -0.46
C GLU A 60 10.44 -12.53 0.94
N ALA A 61 11.07 -13.65 1.32
CA ALA A 61 10.91 -14.23 2.66
C ALA A 61 11.41 -13.29 3.76
N GLU A 62 12.54 -12.61 3.53
CA GLU A 62 13.09 -11.62 4.47
C GLU A 62 12.16 -10.39 4.56
N LEU A 63 11.61 -9.90 3.44
CA LEU A 63 10.63 -8.80 3.43
C LEU A 63 9.41 -9.14 4.29
N GLU A 64 8.83 -10.34 4.11
CA GLU A 64 7.67 -10.76 4.90
C GLU A 64 8.01 -10.92 6.40
N LYS A 65 9.22 -11.36 6.71
CA LYS A 65 9.72 -11.41 8.08
C LYS A 65 9.85 -10.00 8.68
N ARG A 66 10.39 -9.04 7.91
CA ARG A 66 10.53 -7.64 8.35
C ARG A 66 9.19 -6.95 8.53
N LYS A 67 8.21 -7.20 7.64
CA LYS A 67 6.85 -6.68 7.81
C LYS A 67 6.21 -7.18 9.12
N ARG A 68 6.34 -8.48 9.42
CA ARG A 68 5.85 -9.02 10.71
C ARG A 68 6.57 -8.41 11.91
N GLN A 69 7.88 -8.21 11.80
CA GLN A 69 8.68 -7.55 12.83
C GLN A 69 8.25 -6.10 13.03
N TYR A 70 7.98 -5.36 11.94
CA TYR A 70 7.46 -3.99 11.98
C TYR A 70 6.13 -3.93 12.74
N VAL A 71 5.16 -4.78 12.38
CA VAL A 71 3.86 -4.82 13.07
C VAL A 71 4.04 -5.09 14.57
N TYR A 72 4.86 -6.06 14.93
CA TYR A 72 5.14 -6.37 16.34
C TYR A 72 5.73 -5.18 17.11
N TYR A 73 6.76 -4.53 16.56
CA TYR A 73 7.39 -3.38 17.24
C TYR A 73 6.49 -2.15 17.23
N ARG A 74 5.72 -1.92 16.18
CA ARG A 74 4.73 -0.85 16.13
C ARG A 74 3.73 -1.01 17.28
N ASP A 75 3.12 -2.17 17.39
CA ASP A 75 2.10 -2.44 18.40
C ASP A 75 2.69 -2.38 19.81
N MET A 76 3.91 -2.85 20.02
CA MET A 76 4.62 -2.76 21.28
C MET A 76 4.96 -1.30 21.66
N LEU A 77 5.47 -0.50 20.71
CA LEU A 77 5.86 0.89 20.97
C LEU A 77 4.67 1.82 21.16
N LEU A 78 3.52 1.49 20.58
CA LEU A 78 2.28 2.27 20.70
C LEU A 78 1.39 1.78 21.85
N ASN A 79 1.78 0.74 22.57
CA ASN A 79 1.08 0.29 23.76
C ASN A 79 1.56 1.06 25.00
N PHE A 80 0.68 1.86 25.57
CA PHE A 80 0.91 2.66 26.76
C PHE A 80 0.13 2.17 27.99
N SER A 81 -0.53 1.01 27.93
CA SER A 81 -1.45 0.53 28.99
C SER A 81 -0.80 0.44 30.38
N ASP A 82 0.48 0.08 30.44
CA ASP A 82 1.21 -0.12 31.71
C ASP A 82 2.06 1.12 32.11
N ARG A 83 1.99 2.21 31.32
CA ARG A 83 2.79 3.41 31.55
C ARG A 83 2.07 4.42 32.43
N LYS A 84 2.71 4.75 33.56
CA LYS A 84 2.19 5.73 34.55
C LYS A 84 2.63 7.18 34.27
N ASP A 85 3.57 7.35 33.34
CA ASP A 85 4.19 8.62 32.95
C ASP A 85 3.53 9.25 31.72
N VAL A 86 2.33 8.83 31.38
CA VAL A 86 1.58 9.28 30.20
C VAL A 86 0.24 9.85 30.63
N ASP A 87 -0.05 11.07 30.18
CA ASP A 87 -1.37 11.66 30.30
C ASP A 87 -2.37 11.00 29.35
N TRP A 88 -3.61 10.85 29.80
CA TRP A 88 -4.68 10.24 29.02
C TRP A 88 -5.82 11.23 28.79
N LEU A 89 -6.21 11.36 27.55
CA LEU A 89 -7.40 12.08 27.10
C LEU A 89 -8.34 11.10 26.39
N THR A 90 -9.50 11.57 25.96
CA THR A 90 -10.33 10.79 25.02
C THR A 90 -10.05 11.22 23.59
N VAL A 91 -10.35 10.36 22.61
CA VAL A 91 -10.28 10.73 21.18
C VAL A 91 -11.08 12.00 20.90
N ASN A 92 -12.24 12.18 21.58
CA ASN A 92 -13.03 13.41 21.47
C ASN A 92 -12.37 14.64 22.08
N ASP A 93 -11.51 14.48 23.08
CA ASP A 93 -10.76 15.61 23.66
C ASP A 93 -9.59 16.01 22.75
N VAL A 94 -9.03 15.07 22.00
CA VAL A 94 -7.88 15.29 21.12
C VAL A 94 -8.30 15.85 19.76
N PHE A 95 -9.39 15.35 19.19
CA PHE A 95 -9.75 15.65 17.80
C PHE A 95 -11.10 16.39 17.65
N GLU A 96 -11.14 17.26 16.67
CA GLU A 96 -12.37 17.69 16.03
C GLU A 96 -12.71 16.69 14.93
N MET A 97 -13.97 16.22 14.89
CA MET A 97 -14.41 15.20 13.95
C MET A 97 -15.46 15.73 12.99
N ARG A 98 -15.30 15.44 11.71
CA ARG A 98 -16.24 15.86 10.67
C ARG A 98 -16.33 14.79 9.57
N ASN A 99 -17.55 14.37 9.23
CA ASN A 99 -17.75 13.42 8.14
C ASN A 99 -17.48 14.07 6.78
N GLY A 100 -16.90 13.27 5.87
CA GLY A 100 -16.83 13.60 4.47
C GLY A 100 -18.19 13.53 3.79
N TYR A 101 -18.24 13.93 2.53
CA TYR A 101 -19.44 13.83 1.72
C TYR A 101 -19.11 13.69 0.23
N THR A 102 -20.11 13.25 -0.54
CA THR A 102 -20.01 13.19 -2.00
C THR A 102 -20.86 14.33 -2.60
N PRO A 103 -20.25 15.27 -3.34
CA PRO A 103 -21.01 16.20 -4.18
C PRO A 103 -21.87 15.43 -5.18
N SER A 104 -23.03 16.01 -5.58
CA SER A 104 -23.91 15.34 -6.54
C SER A 104 -23.17 14.98 -7.83
N LYS A 105 -23.10 13.70 -8.15
CA LYS A 105 -22.43 13.18 -9.36
C LYS A 105 -23.14 13.60 -10.66
N SER A 106 -24.44 13.91 -10.60
CA SER A 106 -25.21 14.37 -11.74
C SER A 106 -24.92 15.82 -12.11
N ASN A 107 -24.32 16.61 -11.19
CA ASN A 107 -23.94 17.99 -11.47
C ASN A 107 -22.48 18.06 -11.90
N ARG A 108 -22.26 18.11 -13.23
CA ARG A 108 -20.92 18.18 -13.83
C ARG A 108 -20.09 19.37 -13.33
N GLN A 109 -20.73 20.50 -12.98
CA GLN A 109 -20.03 21.69 -12.48
C GLN A 109 -19.26 21.42 -11.16
N PHE A 110 -19.58 20.37 -10.44
CA PHE A 110 -18.88 20.00 -9.20
C PHE A 110 -17.61 19.17 -9.46
N TRP A 111 -17.45 18.64 -10.69
CA TRP A 111 -16.40 17.67 -11.03
C TRP A 111 -15.52 18.10 -12.19
N GLU A 112 -16.10 18.65 -13.26
CA GLU A 112 -15.37 19.00 -14.48
C GLU A 112 -14.46 20.21 -14.24
N GLY A 113 -13.15 20.02 -14.51
CA GLY A 113 -12.13 21.04 -14.24
C GLY A 113 -11.82 21.25 -12.75
N GLY A 114 -12.18 20.28 -11.91
CA GLY A 114 -11.86 20.34 -10.48
C GLY A 114 -10.37 20.30 -10.23
N THR A 115 -9.93 21.02 -9.18
CA THR A 115 -8.54 21.09 -8.72
C THR A 115 -8.38 20.70 -7.26
N ILE A 116 -9.49 20.53 -6.53
CA ILE A 116 -9.50 20.17 -5.12
C ILE A 116 -9.52 18.65 -5.01
N PRO A 117 -8.55 18.02 -4.38
CA PRO A 117 -8.53 16.57 -4.17
C PRO A 117 -9.76 16.10 -3.40
N TRP A 118 -10.38 15.01 -3.90
CA TRP A 118 -11.52 14.37 -3.27
C TRP A 118 -11.26 12.88 -3.07
N PHE A 119 -10.89 12.51 -1.83
CA PHE A 119 -10.35 11.20 -1.49
C PHE A 119 -11.40 10.12 -1.31
N ARG A 120 -11.02 8.93 -1.78
CA ARG A 120 -11.73 7.67 -1.62
C ARG A 120 -10.74 6.58 -1.19
N MET A 121 -11.25 5.40 -0.88
CA MET A 121 -10.42 4.24 -0.54
C MET A 121 -9.45 3.86 -1.67
N ASP A 122 -9.84 4.07 -2.93
CA ASP A 122 -8.99 3.81 -4.08
C ASP A 122 -7.70 4.64 -4.06
N ASP A 123 -7.76 5.87 -3.51
CA ASP A 123 -6.59 6.76 -3.38
C ASP A 123 -5.58 6.20 -2.35
N ILE A 124 -6.06 5.68 -1.22
CA ILE A 124 -5.21 5.04 -0.20
C ILE A 124 -4.54 3.79 -0.80
N ARG A 125 -5.27 2.99 -1.58
CA ARG A 125 -4.73 1.79 -2.23
C ARG A 125 -3.69 2.10 -3.30
N ALA A 126 -3.88 3.19 -4.03
CA ALA A 126 -2.97 3.59 -5.11
C ALA A 126 -1.72 4.32 -4.60
N ASN A 127 -1.88 5.19 -3.59
CA ASN A 127 -0.86 6.16 -3.18
C ASN A 127 -0.34 5.94 -1.74
N GLY A 128 -0.85 4.91 -1.03
CA GLY A 128 -0.51 4.69 0.37
C GLY A 128 -1.29 5.62 1.32
N ARG A 129 -0.81 5.74 2.55
CA ARG A 129 -1.52 6.40 3.66
C ARG A 129 -1.13 7.88 3.87
N ILE A 130 -0.24 8.43 3.06
CA ILE A 130 0.10 9.87 3.07
C ILE A 130 -0.35 10.44 1.73
N LEU A 131 -1.39 11.27 1.76
CA LEU A 131 -2.13 11.69 0.58
C LEU A 131 -1.92 13.18 0.30
N SER A 132 -1.30 13.49 -0.84
CA SER A 132 -1.11 14.86 -1.34
C SER A 132 -2.03 15.19 -2.51
N ASP A 133 -2.50 14.15 -3.24
CA ASP A 133 -3.38 14.31 -4.40
C ASP A 133 -4.28 13.09 -4.54
N SER A 134 -5.37 13.22 -5.31
CA SER A 134 -6.39 12.19 -5.48
C SER A 134 -6.64 11.87 -6.96
N ILE A 135 -7.20 10.68 -7.20
CA ILE A 135 -7.61 10.26 -8.56
C ILE A 135 -8.75 11.14 -9.10
N LEU A 136 -9.63 11.63 -8.22
CA LEU A 136 -10.75 12.49 -8.59
C LEU A 136 -10.68 13.83 -7.87
N HIS A 137 -10.97 14.89 -8.62
CA HIS A 137 -10.99 16.25 -8.10
C HIS A 137 -12.40 16.84 -8.18
N ILE A 138 -12.67 17.79 -7.30
CA ILE A 138 -13.89 18.60 -7.33
C ILE A 138 -13.53 20.07 -7.53
N THR A 139 -14.53 20.83 -7.99
CA THR A 139 -14.43 22.29 -8.08
C THR A 139 -14.86 22.94 -6.76
N ASP A 140 -14.57 24.23 -6.57
CA ASP A 140 -15.07 25.02 -5.43
C ASP A 140 -16.59 24.96 -5.29
N LYS A 141 -17.34 24.86 -6.42
CA LYS A 141 -18.80 24.71 -6.41
C LYS A 141 -19.28 23.40 -5.76
N GLY A 142 -18.42 22.38 -5.71
CA GLY A 142 -18.69 21.13 -5.02
C GLY A 142 -18.50 21.21 -3.50
N VAL A 143 -17.83 22.27 -3.02
CA VAL A 143 -17.55 22.46 -1.58
C VAL A 143 -18.78 23.02 -0.89
N LYS A 144 -19.19 22.42 0.23
CA LYS A 144 -20.38 22.79 1.02
C LYS A 144 -20.03 23.08 2.47
N GLY A 145 -20.87 23.88 3.12
CA GLY A 145 -20.94 24.03 4.57
C GLY A 145 -19.63 24.48 5.21
N LYS A 146 -18.95 23.59 5.93
CA LYS A 146 -17.76 23.90 6.73
C LYS A 146 -16.45 23.99 5.93
N GLY A 147 -16.51 24.03 4.61
CA GLY A 147 -15.29 24.12 3.78
C GLY A 147 -14.51 22.80 3.64
N LEU A 148 -13.23 22.92 3.30
CA LEU A 148 -12.33 21.80 3.08
C LEU A 148 -11.88 21.17 4.41
N PHE A 149 -11.35 19.95 4.33
CA PHE A 149 -10.45 19.40 5.34
C PHE A 149 -9.10 20.04 5.15
N GLU A 150 -8.54 20.57 6.22
CA GLU A 150 -7.23 21.22 6.18
C GLU A 150 -6.10 20.21 5.99
N ALA A 151 -4.99 20.66 5.43
CA ALA A 151 -3.74 19.91 5.43
C ALA A 151 -3.31 19.57 6.87
N ASN A 152 -2.55 18.48 7.02
CA ASN A 152 -2.09 17.93 8.30
C ASN A 152 -3.26 17.45 9.19
N THR A 153 -4.32 16.97 8.58
CA THR A 153 -5.43 16.27 9.25
C THR A 153 -5.52 14.83 8.78
N PHE A 154 -6.33 14.04 9.43
CA PHE A 154 -6.45 12.61 9.16
C PHE A 154 -7.84 12.27 8.62
N ILE A 155 -7.92 11.30 7.73
CA ILE A 155 -9.18 10.65 7.37
C ILE A 155 -9.16 9.22 7.89
N LEU A 156 -10.25 8.80 8.51
CA LEU A 156 -10.49 7.46 9.05
C LEU A 156 -11.71 6.86 8.36
N ALA A 157 -11.57 5.68 7.80
CA ALA A 157 -12.68 4.94 7.22
C ALA A 157 -13.59 4.40 8.34
N THR A 158 -14.76 5.00 8.48
CA THR A 158 -15.74 4.68 9.53
C THR A 158 -16.93 3.88 9.01
N SER A 159 -16.95 3.55 7.73
CA SER A 159 -17.96 2.67 7.14
C SER A 159 -17.43 1.93 5.91
N ALA A 160 -17.97 0.77 5.62
CA ALA A 160 -17.62 -0.18 4.56
C ALA A 160 -16.22 -0.81 4.71
N THR A 161 -15.14 -0.05 4.61
CA THR A 161 -13.76 -0.53 4.80
C THR A 161 -13.22 0.00 6.13
N ILE A 162 -13.79 -0.48 7.23
CA ILE A 162 -13.51 0.04 8.57
C ILE A 162 -12.06 -0.18 8.98
N GLY A 163 -11.49 0.83 9.67
CA GLY A 163 -10.17 0.75 10.27
C GLY A 163 -9.06 0.85 9.22
N GLU A 164 -9.19 1.82 8.33
CA GLU A 164 -8.11 2.32 7.49
C GLU A 164 -8.07 3.84 7.58
N HIS A 165 -6.88 4.40 7.76
CA HIS A 165 -6.66 5.83 7.87
C HIS A 165 -5.65 6.34 6.85
N ALA A 166 -5.64 7.67 6.64
CA ALA A 166 -4.59 8.36 5.93
C ALA A 166 -4.36 9.77 6.49
N LEU A 167 -3.13 10.25 6.37
CA LEU A 167 -2.75 11.64 6.62
C LEU A 167 -2.95 12.46 5.34
N LEU A 168 -3.68 13.56 5.43
CA LEU A 168 -3.85 14.53 4.36
C LEU A 168 -2.75 15.60 4.45
N THR A 169 -1.98 15.78 3.39
CA THR A 169 -0.93 16.80 3.31
C THR A 169 -1.36 18.03 2.51
N THR A 170 -2.59 18.05 2.04
CA THR A 170 -3.20 19.13 1.25
C THR A 170 -4.64 19.38 1.68
N ASP A 171 -5.11 20.60 1.47
CA ASP A 171 -6.53 20.94 1.66
C ASP A 171 -7.39 20.17 0.67
N SER A 172 -8.40 19.47 1.17
CA SER A 172 -9.11 18.46 0.39
C SER A 172 -10.49 18.15 0.96
N LEU A 173 -11.16 17.20 0.34
CA LEU A 173 -12.36 16.55 0.88
C LEU A 173 -12.23 15.03 0.73
N ALA A 174 -13.12 14.31 1.40
CA ALA A 174 -13.26 12.87 1.24
C ALA A 174 -14.74 12.49 1.12
N ASN A 175 -15.01 11.28 0.64
CA ASN A 175 -16.37 10.77 0.56
C ASN A 175 -16.96 10.51 1.97
N GLN A 176 -18.26 10.23 2.04
CA GLN A 176 -19.01 10.02 3.29
C GLN A 176 -18.60 8.78 4.09
N ARG A 177 -17.73 7.91 3.53
CA ARG A 177 -17.20 6.74 4.26
C ARG A 177 -16.08 7.10 5.22
N PHE A 178 -15.51 8.30 5.04
CA PHE A 178 -14.47 8.83 5.90
C PHE A 178 -15.00 9.87 6.89
N THR A 179 -14.48 9.80 8.09
CA THR A 179 -14.51 10.88 9.08
C THR A 179 -13.15 11.55 9.09
N ASN A 180 -13.11 12.88 8.94
CA ASN A 180 -11.90 13.66 9.14
C ASN A 180 -11.70 13.92 10.63
N LEU A 181 -10.46 13.80 11.09
CA LEU A 181 -10.02 14.08 12.44
C LEU A 181 -8.91 15.14 12.38
N LYS A 182 -9.19 16.31 12.92
CA LYS A 182 -8.25 17.43 13.07
C LYS A 182 -7.82 17.53 14.53
N ILE A 183 -6.51 17.59 14.79
CA ILE A 183 -5.99 17.81 16.15
C ILE A 183 -6.48 19.19 16.62
N LYS A 184 -7.05 19.26 17.82
CA LYS A 184 -7.47 20.53 18.40
C LYS A 184 -6.29 21.46 18.64
N GLU A 185 -6.47 22.74 18.40
CA GLU A 185 -5.39 23.73 18.48
C GLU A 185 -4.66 23.76 19.81
N THR A 186 -5.35 23.50 20.90
CA THR A 186 -4.77 23.41 22.25
C THR A 186 -3.76 22.27 22.42
N LEU A 187 -3.75 21.30 21.51
CA LEU A 187 -2.89 20.10 21.57
C LEU A 187 -1.84 20.06 20.45
N ILE A 188 -1.88 20.94 19.46
CA ILE A 188 -0.92 20.95 18.34
C ILE A 188 0.54 20.99 18.82
N GLN A 189 0.83 21.74 19.89
CA GLN A 189 2.18 21.85 20.45
C GLN A 189 2.57 20.66 21.36
N LYS A 190 1.62 19.76 21.68
CA LYS A 190 1.86 18.58 22.52
C LYS A 190 1.94 17.27 21.74
N LEU A 191 1.55 17.31 20.45
CA LEU A 191 1.47 16.11 19.61
C LEU A 191 2.35 16.26 18.37
N ASP A 192 3.22 15.28 18.15
CA ASP A 192 3.93 15.11 16.89
C ASP A 192 2.99 14.50 15.85
N LEU A 193 2.88 15.13 14.67
CA LEU A 193 1.94 14.73 13.63
C LEU A 193 2.18 13.28 13.15
N LYS A 194 3.45 12.86 13.05
CA LYS A 194 3.79 11.50 12.66
C LYS A 194 3.52 10.47 13.75
N PHE A 195 3.71 10.84 15.01
CA PHE A 195 3.28 10.01 16.13
C PHE A 195 1.77 9.76 16.07
N VAL A 196 0.99 10.81 15.86
CA VAL A 196 -0.47 10.70 15.68
C VAL A 196 -0.79 9.79 14.51
N PHE A 197 -0.12 9.94 13.36
CA PHE A 197 -0.27 9.07 12.20
C PHE A 197 -0.06 7.59 12.56
N TYR A 198 1.02 7.27 13.27
CA TYR A 198 1.25 5.89 13.71
C TYR A 198 0.23 5.42 14.75
N TYR A 199 -0.20 6.29 15.65
CA TYR A 199 -1.20 5.90 16.65
C TYR A 199 -2.58 5.60 16.02
N PHE A 200 -2.85 6.10 14.84
CA PHE A 200 -4.05 5.72 14.09
C PHE A 200 -4.13 4.22 13.77
N PHE A 201 -3.03 3.47 13.73
CA PHE A 201 -3.09 2.01 13.63
C PHE A 201 -3.79 1.36 14.83
N VAL A 202 -3.61 1.94 16.04
CA VAL A 202 -4.33 1.51 17.25
C VAL A 202 -5.81 1.89 17.15
N ILE A 203 -6.12 3.08 16.63
CA ILE A 203 -7.51 3.52 16.38
C ILE A 203 -8.17 2.65 15.31
N ASP A 204 -7.47 2.29 14.24
CA ASP A 204 -7.94 1.38 13.18
C ASP A 204 -8.38 0.03 13.78
N ASP A 205 -7.53 -0.53 14.62
CA ASP A 205 -7.82 -1.81 15.28
C ASP A 205 -8.99 -1.69 16.26
N PHE A 206 -9.04 -0.62 17.04
CA PHE A 206 -10.20 -0.33 17.90
C PHE A 206 -11.49 -0.26 17.09
N CYS A 207 -11.51 0.45 15.96
CA CYS A 207 -12.68 0.58 15.08
C CYS A 207 -13.15 -0.76 14.52
N LYS A 208 -12.24 -1.66 14.16
CA LYS A 208 -12.57 -3.02 13.68
C LYS A 208 -13.28 -3.85 14.75
N HIS A 209 -12.89 -3.68 16.01
CA HIS A 209 -13.51 -4.40 17.13
C HIS A 209 -14.79 -3.72 17.66
N HIS A 210 -14.99 -2.43 17.38
CA HIS A 210 -16.16 -1.66 17.81
C HIS A 210 -16.98 -1.18 16.62
N SER A 211 -17.44 -2.13 15.80
CA SER A 211 -18.31 -1.87 14.64
C SER A 211 -19.67 -2.54 14.80
N ASN A 212 -20.72 -1.85 14.33
CA ASN A 212 -22.06 -2.40 14.25
C ASN A 212 -22.19 -3.26 12.99
N LYS A 213 -22.46 -4.55 13.16
CA LYS A 213 -22.57 -5.54 12.07
C LYS A 213 -23.99 -5.74 11.55
N SER A 214 -24.98 -5.02 12.09
CA SER A 214 -26.38 -5.13 11.67
C SER A 214 -26.64 -4.21 10.46
N GLY A 215 -26.66 -4.77 9.27
CA GLY A 215 -26.92 -4.04 8.03
C GLY A 215 -25.66 -3.48 7.38
N PHE A 216 -25.59 -2.15 7.19
CA PHE A 216 -24.39 -1.49 6.66
C PHE A 216 -23.35 -1.32 7.77
N GLU A 217 -22.21 -1.99 7.63
CA GLU A 217 -21.17 -1.98 8.66
C GLU A 217 -20.60 -0.56 8.88
N SER A 218 -20.64 -0.10 10.13
CA SER A 218 -20.17 1.22 10.54
C SER A 218 -19.55 1.19 11.93
N VAL A 219 -18.58 2.06 12.19
CA VAL A 219 -17.95 2.24 13.49
C VAL A 219 -18.96 2.75 14.50
N ASP A 220 -18.91 2.25 15.73
CA ASP A 220 -19.58 2.86 16.87
C ASP A 220 -18.86 4.18 17.22
N MET A 221 -19.40 5.28 16.73
CA MET A 221 -18.80 6.60 16.89
C MET A 221 -18.81 7.09 18.35
N ASP A 222 -19.73 6.61 19.19
CA ASP A 222 -19.76 6.97 20.60
C ASP A 222 -18.68 6.22 21.39
N ALA A 223 -18.43 4.95 21.04
CA ALA A 223 -17.30 4.21 21.57
C ALA A 223 -15.96 4.84 21.11
N LEU A 224 -15.83 5.19 19.84
CA LEU A 224 -14.63 5.85 19.32
C LEU A 224 -14.34 7.18 20.03
N ARG A 225 -15.34 8.03 20.24
CA ARG A 225 -15.16 9.31 20.95
C ARG A 225 -14.64 9.12 22.37
N LYS A 226 -15.07 8.06 23.06
CA LYS A 226 -14.68 7.74 24.44
C LYS A 226 -13.39 6.92 24.54
N MET A 227 -12.83 6.47 23.43
CA MET A 227 -11.59 5.71 23.40
C MET A 227 -10.47 6.51 24.08
N PRO A 228 -9.75 5.94 25.07
CA PRO A 228 -8.58 6.59 25.66
C PRO A 228 -7.48 6.83 24.62
N TYR A 229 -6.88 8.02 24.66
CA TYR A 229 -5.80 8.44 23.79
C TYR A 229 -4.60 8.91 24.64
N PRO A 230 -3.39 8.33 24.47
CA PRO A 230 -2.21 8.67 25.26
C PRO A 230 -1.54 9.95 24.75
N ILE A 231 -1.04 10.75 25.66
CA ILE A 231 -0.24 11.95 25.37
C ILE A 231 1.13 11.78 26.03
N PRO A 232 2.04 10.97 25.50
CA PRO A 232 3.39 10.86 26.03
C PRO A 232 4.19 12.14 25.75
N ALA A 233 5.30 12.33 26.47
CA ALA A 233 6.19 13.48 26.24
C ALA A 233 6.65 13.55 24.78
N LEU A 234 6.81 14.75 24.20
CA LEU A 234 7.20 14.95 22.79
C LEU A 234 8.50 14.23 22.41
N GLU A 235 9.44 14.13 23.34
CA GLU A 235 10.69 13.41 23.13
C GLU A 235 10.43 11.92 22.87
N GLU A 236 9.55 11.30 23.66
CA GLU A 236 9.16 9.90 23.48
C GLU A 236 8.38 9.69 22.18
N GLN A 237 7.47 10.61 21.83
CA GLN A 237 6.77 10.57 20.55
C GLN A 237 7.76 10.55 19.39
N ARG A 238 8.74 11.46 19.38
CA ARG A 238 9.78 11.54 18.33
C ARG A 238 10.69 10.32 18.32
N ARG A 239 11.00 9.74 19.49
CA ARG A 239 11.78 8.51 19.58
C ARG A 239 11.03 7.35 18.89
N ILE A 240 9.73 7.20 19.18
CA ILE A 240 8.87 6.19 18.58
C ILE A 240 8.79 6.38 17.06
N VAL A 241 8.52 7.60 16.60
CA VAL A 241 8.50 7.97 15.18
C VAL A 241 9.81 7.59 14.50
N GLY A 242 10.96 7.96 15.08
CA GLY A 242 12.26 7.65 14.51
C GLY A 242 12.55 6.16 14.36
N VAL A 243 11.99 5.31 15.23
CA VAL A 243 12.09 3.85 15.10
C VAL A 243 11.17 3.35 14.00
N LEU A 244 9.90 3.78 14.00
CA LEU A 244 8.88 3.30 13.04
C LEU A 244 9.20 3.75 11.61
N ASP A 245 9.68 4.99 11.41
CA ASP A 245 10.11 5.49 10.11
C ASP A 245 11.23 4.64 9.49
N LYS A 246 12.17 4.16 10.31
CA LYS A 246 13.23 3.27 9.82
C LYS A 246 12.67 1.93 9.36
N PHE A 247 11.72 1.36 10.09
CA PHE A 247 11.07 0.11 9.67
C PHE A 247 10.25 0.29 8.40
N GLU A 248 9.46 1.36 8.30
CA GLU A 248 8.66 1.68 7.12
C GLU A 248 9.54 1.84 5.87
N SER A 249 10.64 2.58 6.00
CA SER A 249 11.64 2.74 4.93
C SER A 249 12.21 1.42 4.44
N LEU A 250 12.44 0.45 5.33
CA LEU A 250 13.00 -0.86 4.99
C LEU A 250 11.98 -1.81 4.35
N THR A 251 10.69 -1.65 4.65
CA THR A 251 9.65 -2.62 4.30
C THR A 251 8.67 -2.15 3.22
N GLU A 252 8.47 -0.84 3.06
CA GLU A 252 7.43 -0.29 2.17
C GLU A 252 7.98 0.62 1.06
N SER A 253 9.20 1.15 1.22
CA SER A 253 9.75 2.05 0.21
C SER A 253 10.13 1.33 -1.07
N LEU A 254 9.48 1.69 -2.19
CA LEU A 254 9.85 1.21 -3.53
C LEU A 254 11.15 1.83 -4.07
N ALA A 255 11.63 2.91 -3.44
CA ALA A 255 12.86 3.60 -3.82
C ALA A 255 14.07 3.18 -2.97
N ALA A 256 13.82 2.51 -1.84
CA ALA A 256 14.86 2.07 -0.90
C ALA A 256 14.43 0.78 -0.18
N GLY A 257 15.36 0.13 0.51
CA GLY A 257 15.08 -1.07 1.29
C GLY A 257 14.85 -2.33 0.46
N LEU A 258 14.23 -3.33 1.07
CA LEU A 258 14.02 -4.65 0.46
C LEU A 258 13.14 -4.63 -0.80
N PRO A 259 12.04 -3.85 -0.89
CA PRO A 259 11.26 -3.80 -2.13
C PRO A 259 12.06 -3.29 -3.32
N ALA A 260 12.89 -2.26 -3.13
CA ALA A 260 13.76 -1.74 -4.18
C ALA A 260 14.81 -2.78 -4.63
N GLU A 261 15.40 -3.50 -3.70
CA GLU A 261 16.35 -4.59 -3.99
C GLU A 261 15.67 -5.71 -4.79
N ILE A 262 14.49 -6.16 -4.40
CA ILE A 262 13.73 -7.19 -5.13
C ILE A 262 13.47 -6.74 -6.57
N ILE A 263 13.01 -5.49 -6.78
CA ILE A 263 12.78 -4.94 -8.13
C ILE A 263 14.07 -4.93 -8.95
N ALA A 264 15.19 -4.53 -8.35
CA ALA A 264 16.49 -4.49 -9.02
C ALA A 264 16.95 -5.90 -9.42
N ARG A 265 16.77 -6.90 -8.53
CA ARG A 265 17.13 -8.30 -8.80
C ARG A 265 16.26 -8.94 -9.87
N ARG A 266 14.95 -8.64 -9.90
CA ARG A 266 14.07 -9.08 -10.99
C ARG A 266 14.52 -8.57 -12.35
N LYS A 267 14.84 -7.28 -12.46
CA LYS A 267 15.36 -6.70 -13.70
C LYS A 267 16.70 -7.33 -14.10
N GLN A 268 17.56 -7.62 -13.14
CA GLN A 268 18.83 -8.29 -13.39
C GLN A 268 18.62 -9.73 -13.86
N TYR A 269 17.71 -10.48 -13.21
CA TYR A 269 17.31 -11.81 -13.65
C TYR A 269 16.78 -11.82 -15.08
N GLU A 270 15.84 -10.94 -15.41
CA GLU A 270 15.26 -10.83 -16.75
C GLU A 270 16.34 -10.59 -17.81
N TYR A 271 17.24 -9.64 -17.56
CA TYR A 271 18.36 -9.36 -18.46
C TYR A 271 19.26 -10.57 -18.69
N TYR A 272 19.68 -11.27 -17.63
CA TYR A 272 20.55 -12.43 -17.77
C TYR A 272 19.81 -13.64 -18.35
N ARG A 273 18.56 -13.86 -17.99
CA ARG A 273 17.70 -14.89 -18.57
C ARG A 273 17.64 -14.73 -20.09
N ASP A 274 17.28 -13.56 -20.58
CA ASP A 274 17.16 -13.30 -22.01
C ASP A 274 18.50 -13.48 -22.73
N LYS A 275 19.59 -13.01 -22.12
CA LYS A 275 20.94 -13.16 -22.69
C LYS A 275 21.42 -14.62 -22.71
N LEU A 276 21.14 -15.39 -21.67
CA LEU A 276 21.58 -16.78 -21.55
C LEU A 276 20.75 -17.76 -22.40
N LEU A 277 19.49 -17.39 -22.69
CA LEU A 277 18.58 -18.23 -23.49
C LEU A 277 18.54 -17.82 -24.97
N THR A 278 19.28 -16.79 -25.37
CA THR A 278 19.37 -16.36 -26.77
C THR A 278 20.59 -17.04 -27.43
N PHE A 279 20.34 -17.85 -28.45
CA PHE A 279 21.37 -18.55 -29.23
C PHE A 279 21.27 -18.18 -30.71
N LYS A 280 22.44 -18.11 -31.40
CA LYS A 280 22.49 -18.04 -32.84
C LYS A 280 22.21 -19.42 -33.45
N ARG A 281 21.39 -19.49 -34.48
CA ARG A 281 21.24 -20.72 -35.25
C ARG A 281 22.61 -21.15 -35.80
N LYS A 282 22.91 -22.46 -35.75
CA LYS A 282 23.99 -23.00 -36.58
C LYS A 282 23.64 -22.78 -38.05
N GLU A 283 24.54 -22.14 -38.78
CA GLU A 283 24.45 -22.18 -40.26
C GLU A 283 24.57 -23.64 -40.66
N GLU A 284 23.60 -24.15 -41.41
CA GLU A 284 23.75 -25.44 -42.09
C GLU A 284 24.89 -25.27 -43.10
N THR A 285 26.07 -25.84 -42.77
CA THR A 285 27.09 -26.06 -43.78
C THR A 285 26.48 -27.06 -44.76
N ALA A 286 26.08 -26.54 -45.93
CA ALA A 286 25.60 -27.35 -47.05
C ALA A 286 26.67 -28.44 -47.34
N PRO A 287 26.26 -29.68 -47.66
CA PRO A 287 27.15 -30.80 -47.95
C PRO A 287 28.04 -30.57 -49.19
#